data_4f9aa0fbd05fa80504bb893c71bb1e6f
#
_entry.id   4f9aa0fbd05fa80504bb893c71bb1e6f
#
_cell.length_a   1.000
_cell.length_b   1.000
_cell.length_c   1.000
_cell.angle_alpha   90.00
_cell.angle_beta   90.00
_cell.angle_gamma   90.00
#
_symmetry.space_group_name_H-M   'P 1'
#
loop_
_entity.id
_entity.type
_entity.pdbx_description
1 polymer ?
#
loop_
_entity_poly.entity_id
_entity_poly.type
_entity_poly.pdbx_seq_one_letter_code
_entity_poly.pdbx_strand_id
1 'polypeptide(L)'
;MNYLPNQLSLAPLGAGDLIDRTVRMYRQHFFTLIRIAAPPVLVSALGSTLMTIAVREISATGSDIRLALYVLMAIGGFAITICGSLFSVIVIGGATRNLVAHLLSNEPVSARATYRAVKERFWSLLGASVLVAFWLGMSASVASTAWFMVFAIISVAMAFASALGWVSGILFVIGAIASTILALCLFFLLAGRVAYVPQALLVEGRTIFGAIGRSFGLAGGNVRRLMAMTLFTVFATYSALMLLVIPLSWYGYLNGVDISPFSRFEQPAWYSIGYEVIVQCSHILLAPIWMLGLSLLYVDERVRHEGYDIELMATRQLPEMPNLPGVVSPFAPALVTSRAPRFVPPPPGHLNTGSVLGLS
;
A
#
# COMPACT_ATOMS: atom_id res chain seq x y z
N MET A 1 -16.76 -28.20 -21.30
CA MET A 1 -16.31 -26.82 -21.00
C MET A 1 -14.86 -26.90 -20.62
N ASN A 2 -13.96 -26.58 -21.57
CA ASN A 2 -12.52 -26.58 -21.33
C ASN A 2 -12.19 -25.29 -20.55
N TYR A 3 -12.01 -25.40 -19.25
CA TYR A 3 -11.43 -24.33 -18.44
C TYR A 3 -9.97 -24.18 -18.86
N LEU A 4 -9.66 -23.11 -19.58
CA LEU A 4 -8.28 -22.72 -19.81
C LEU A 4 -7.65 -22.43 -18.43
N PRO A 5 -6.56 -23.10 -18.04
CA PRO A 5 -6.04 -23.07 -16.68
C PRO A 5 -5.49 -21.72 -16.20
N ASN A 6 -5.53 -20.69 -17.05
CA ASN A 6 -5.00 -19.35 -16.75
C ASN A 6 -6.08 -18.23 -16.66
N GLN A 7 -7.37 -18.57 -16.73
CA GLN A 7 -8.40 -17.56 -16.50
C GLN A 7 -8.58 -17.38 -14.99
N LEU A 8 -8.09 -16.28 -14.47
CA LEU A 8 -8.37 -15.81 -13.13
C LEU A 8 -9.90 -15.70 -12.97
N SER A 9 -10.51 -16.65 -12.25
CA SER A 9 -11.93 -16.52 -11.91
C SER A 9 -12.10 -15.23 -11.09
N LEU A 10 -12.95 -14.35 -11.55
CA LEU A 10 -13.25 -13.07 -10.88
C LEU A 10 -14.33 -13.24 -9.78
N ALA A 11 -14.53 -14.48 -9.30
CA ALA A 11 -15.42 -14.73 -8.18
C ALA A 11 -14.91 -14.02 -6.91
N PRO A 12 -15.80 -13.58 -6.02
CA PRO A 12 -15.44 -12.98 -4.75
C PRO A 12 -14.49 -13.87 -3.94
N LEU A 13 -13.34 -13.32 -3.56
CA LEU A 13 -12.25 -14.07 -2.91
C LEU A 13 -12.35 -14.03 -1.39
N GLY A 14 -12.08 -15.16 -0.73
CA GLY A 14 -11.79 -15.20 0.70
C GLY A 14 -10.46 -14.51 1.03
N ALA A 15 -10.22 -14.22 2.32
CA ALA A 15 -8.94 -13.61 2.73
C ALA A 15 -7.75 -14.53 2.42
N GLY A 16 -7.89 -15.84 2.61
CA GLY A 16 -6.87 -16.84 2.26
C GLY A 16 -6.61 -16.90 0.76
N ASP A 17 -7.67 -16.97 -0.06
CA ASP A 17 -7.57 -17.03 -1.52
C ASP A 17 -6.89 -15.75 -2.08
N LEU A 18 -7.16 -14.59 -1.45
CA LEU A 18 -6.53 -13.33 -1.80
C LEU A 18 -5.01 -13.38 -1.57
N ILE A 19 -4.59 -13.92 -0.42
CA ILE A 19 -3.18 -14.08 -0.06
C ILE A 19 -2.51 -15.07 -1.03
N ASP A 20 -3.10 -16.23 -1.27
CA ASP A 20 -2.57 -17.25 -2.18
C ASP A 20 -2.42 -16.71 -3.60
N ARG A 21 -3.41 -15.97 -4.07
CA ARG A 21 -3.37 -15.31 -5.39
C ARG A 21 -2.28 -14.26 -5.45
N THR A 22 -2.13 -13.44 -4.41
CA THR A 22 -1.06 -12.44 -4.30
C THR A 22 0.31 -13.09 -4.41
N VAL A 23 0.57 -14.15 -3.63
CA VAL A 23 1.84 -14.88 -3.64
C VAL A 23 2.11 -15.55 -4.99
N ARG A 24 1.09 -16.14 -5.62
CA ARG A 24 1.21 -16.75 -6.95
C ARG A 24 1.60 -15.71 -8.00
N MET A 25 0.92 -14.57 -8.04
CA MET A 25 1.24 -13.47 -8.97
C MET A 25 2.62 -12.87 -8.69
N TYR A 26 3.00 -12.73 -7.42
CA TYR A 26 4.33 -12.30 -7.03
C TYR A 26 5.41 -13.22 -7.61
N ARG A 27 5.26 -14.53 -7.46
CA ARG A 27 6.20 -15.52 -8.02
C ARG A 27 6.29 -15.48 -9.54
N GLN A 28 5.14 -15.31 -10.22
CA GLN A 28 5.09 -15.26 -11.68
C GLN A 28 5.76 -14.01 -12.28
N HIS A 29 5.62 -12.86 -11.62
CA HIS A 29 6.09 -11.55 -12.12
C HIS A 29 7.18 -10.93 -11.25
N PHE A 30 7.94 -11.75 -10.51
CA PHE A 30 8.89 -11.35 -9.49
C PHE A 30 9.81 -10.20 -9.92
N PHE A 31 10.59 -10.37 -10.99
CA PHE A 31 11.55 -9.35 -11.43
C PHE A 31 10.87 -8.04 -11.89
N THR A 32 9.72 -8.15 -12.53
CA THR A 32 8.98 -6.96 -12.97
C THR A 32 8.45 -6.17 -11.79
N LEU A 33 7.90 -6.84 -10.80
CA LEU A 33 7.35 -6.24 -9.59
C LEU A 33 8.43 -5.61 -8.72
N ILE A 34 9.60 -6.24 -8.61
CA ILE A 34 10.76 -5.63 -7.94
C ILE A 34 11.18 -4.35 -8.66
N ARG A 35 11.26 -4.34 -10.00
CA ARG A 35 11.57 -3.12 -10.76
C ARG A 35 10.54 -2.00 -10.56
N ILE A 36 9.30 -2.35 -10.23
CA ILE A 36 8.26 -1.37 -9.89
C ILE A 36 8.44 -0.85 -8.46
N ALA A 37 8.72 -1.73 -7.50
CA ALA A 37 8.77 -1.37 -6.08
C ALA A 37 10.14 -0.81 -5.64
N ALA A 38 11.24 -1.18 -6.30
CA ALA A 38 12.59 -0.79 -5.89
C ALA A 38 12.84 0.73 -5.86
N PRO A 39 12.46 1.53 -6.89
CA PRO A 39 12.78 2.97 -6.88
C PRO A 39 12.22 3.72 -5.66
N PRO A 40 10.92 3.61 -5.29
CA PRO A 40 10.43 4.30 -4.08
C PRO A 40 11.07 3.79 -2.80
N VAL A 41 11.33 2.48 -2.68
CA VAL A 41 11.99 1.90 -1.51
C VAL A 41 13.43 2.38 -1.40
N LEU A 42 14.17 2.47 -2.51
CA LEU A 42 15.54 3.00 -2.52
C LEU A 42 15.59 4.47 -2.08
N VAL A 43 14.62 5.28 -2.48
CA VAL A 43 14.53 6.68 -2.00
C VAL A 43 14.29 6.71 -0.49
N SER A 44 13.35 5.91 0.03
CA SER A 44 13.12 5.79 1.47
C SER A 44 14.36 5.28 2.20
N ALA A 45 15.07 4.30 1.62
CA ALA A 45 16.29 3.73 2.16
C ALA A 45 17.41 4.76 2.32
N LEU A 46 17.63 5.58 1.31
CA LEU A 46 18.60 6.68 1.39
C LEU A 46 18.25 7.64 2.54
N GLY A 47 16.98 8.00 2.66
CA GLY A 47 16.51 8.88 3.74
C GLY A 47 16.69 8.25 5.12
N SER A 48 16.30 7.00 5.32
CA SER A 48 16.43 6.31 6.60
C SER A 48 17.88 6.10 7.00
N THR A 49 18.76 5.76 6.06
CA THR A 49 20.21 5.62 6.30
C THR A 49 20.83 6.96 6.74
N LEU A 50 20.53 8.06 6.03
CA LEU A 50 20.99 9.40 6.42
C LEU A 50 20.51 9.77 7.82
N MET A 51 19.25 9.50 8.12
CA MET A 51 18.67 9.76 9.45
C MET A 51 19.35 8.92 10.53
N THR A 52 19.59 7.62 10.29
CA THR A 52 20.26 6.73 11.25
C THR A 52 21.69 7.19 11.55
N ILE A 53 22.45 7.56 10.52
CA ILE A 53 23.80 8.09 10.68
C ILE A 53 23.78 9.40 11.48
N ALA A 54 22.87 10.32 11.13
CA ALA A 54 22.76 11.61 11.80
C ALA A 54 22.42 11.46 13.29
N VAL A 55 21.41 10.63 13.62
CA VAL A 55 21.00 10.41 15.03
C VAL A 55 22.14 9.79 15.85
N ARG A 56 22.89 8.86 15.25
CA ARG A 56 24.06 8.25 15.89
C ARG A 56 25.13 9.28 16.22
N GLU A 57 25.47 10.13 15.26
CA GLU A 57 26.52 11.15 15.42
C GLU A 57 26.09 12.30 16.34
N ILE A 58 24.80 12.62 16.42
CA ILE A 58 24.24 13.58 17.39
C ILE A 58 24.58 13.17 18.83
N SER A 59 24.43 11.88 19.15
CA SER A 59 24.70 11.37 20.50
C SER A 59 26.19 11.32 20.86
N ALA A 60 27.07 11.31 19.85
CA ALA A 60 28.53 11.22 20.03
C ALA A 60 29.25 12.55 19.96
N THR A 61 28.58 13.66 19.56
CA THR A 61 29.24 14.93 19.22
C THR A 61 29.13 15.93 20.37
N GLY A 62 30.28 16.47 20.80
CA GLY A 62 30.38 17.58 21.78
C GLY A 62 30.59 18.98 21.17
N SER A 63 30.47 19.14 19.83
CA SER A 63 30.71 20.39 19.10
C SER A 63 29.43 20.98 18.53
N ASP A 64 29.10 22.23 18.85
CA ASP A 64 27.85 22.90 18.43
C ASP A 64 27.64 22.94 16.91
N ILE A 65 28.74 23.21 16.15
CA ILE A 65 28.65 23.27 14.68
C ILE A 65 28.35 21.89 14.08
N ARG A 66 29.02 20.85 14.58
CA ARG A 66 28.77 19.46 14.10
C ARG A 66 27.39 19.01 14.50
N LEU A 67 26.93 19.35 15.69
CA LEU A 67 25.56 19.04 16.13
C LEU A 67 24.54 19.67 15.17
N ALA A 68 24.71 20.95 14.81
CA ALA A 68 23.80 21.61 13.85
C ALA A 68 23.80 20.94 12.49
N LEU A 69 24.95 20.50 11.97
CA LEU A 69 25.04 19.76 10.70
C LEU A 69 24.34 18.41 10.76
N TYR A 70 24.51 17.65 11.84
CA TYR A 70 23.84 16.34 11.99
C TYR A 70 22.33 16.48 12.20
N VAL A 71 21.88 17.53 12.90
CA VAL A 71 20.44 17.85 13.00
C VAL A 71 19.86 18.17 11.62
N LEU A 72 20.55 18.98 10.83
CA LEU A 72 20.12 19.28 9.45
C LEU A 72 20.08 18.00 8.58
N MET A 73 21.09 17.15 8.72
CA MET A 73 21.13 15.84 8.02
C MET A 73 20.00 14.92 8.47
N ALA A 74 19.62 14.90 9.74
CA ALA A 74 18.49 14.14 10.26
C ALA A 74 17.17 14.64 9.67
N ILE A 75 16.95 15.96 9.64
CA ILE A 75 15.76 16.58 9.04
C ILE A 75 15.71 16.28 7.54
N GLY A 76 16.82 16.39 6.82
CA GLY A 76 16.91 16.05 5.40
C GLY A 76 16.61 14.56 5.14
N GLY A 77 17.19 13.66 5.94
CA GLY A 77 16.94 12.23 5.87
C GLY A 77 15.48 11.88 6.13
N PHE A 78 14.86 12.51 7.12
CA PHE A 78 13.43 12.36 7.40
C PHE A 78 12.56 12.83 6.23
N ALA A 79 12.86 13.99 5.65
CA ALA A 79 12.15 14.52 4.49
C ALA A 79 12.25 13.57 3.27
N ILE A 80 13.44 13.03 2.99
CA ILE A 80 13.66 12.06 1.92
C ILE A 80 12.87 10.76 2.18
N THR A 81 12.83 10.28 3.41
CA THR A 81 12.03 9.10 3.80
C THR A 81 10.55 9.32 3.55
N ILE A 82 10.02 10.48 3.91
CA ILE A 82 8.63 10.86 3.61
C ILE A 82 8.39 10.89 2.10
N CYS A 83 9.28 11.53 1.33
CA CYS A 83 9.17 11.56 -0.14
C CYS A 83 9.15 10.15 -0.74
N GLY A 84 10.01 9.25 -0.29
CA GLY A 84 10.01 7.85 -0.73
C GLY A 84 8.72 7.11 -0.37
N SER A 85 8.17 7.34 0.81
CA SER A 85 6.91 6.76 1.26
C SER A 85 5.72 7.25 0.42
N LEU A 86 5.65 8.56 0.14
CA LEU A 86 4.65 9.14 -0.75
C LEU A 86 4.77 8.56 -2.17
N PHE A 87 6.00 8.43 -2.67
CA PHE A 87 6.26 7.83 -3.97
C PHE A 87 5.82 6.37 -4.03
N SER A 88 5.98 5.60 -2.94
CA SER A 88 5.47 4.23 -2.83
C SER A 88 3.94 4.19 -2.97
N VAL A 89 3.20 5.08 -2.30
CA VAL A 89 1.74 5.18 -2.42
C VAL A 89 1.31 5.51 -3.86
N ILE A 90 2.03 6.42 -4.52
CA ILE A 90 1.80 6.78 -5.93
C ILE A 90 1.97 5.56 -6.85
N VAL A 91 3.04 4.81 -6.65
CA VAL A 91 3.37 3.63 -7.47
C VAL A 91 2.35 2.50 -7.29
N ILE A 92 1.76 2.34 -6.11
CA ILE A 92 0.67 1.38 -5.88
C ILE A 92 -0.50 1.63 -6.82
N GLY A 93 -0.93 2.88 -7.00
CA GLY A 93 -1.99 3.24 -7.95
C GLY A 93 -1.64 2.83 -9.39
N GLY A 94 -0.41 3.12 -9.84
CA GLY A 94 0.09 2.73 -11.17
C GLY A 94 0.15 1.22 -11.37
N ALA A 95 0.58 0.49 -10.36
CA ALA A 95 0.63 -0.97 -10.38
C ALA A 95 -0.78 -1.58 -10.48
N THR A 96 -1.75 -1.04 -9.74
CA THR A 96 -3.15 -1.50 -9.81
C THR A 96 -3.71 -1.28 -11.22
N ARG A 97 -3.47 -0.13 -11.84
CA ARG A 97 -3.90 0.13 -13.22
C ARG A 97 -3.31 -0.87 -14.21
N ASN A 98 -2.01 -1.16 -14.07
CA ASN A 98 -1.33 -2.14 -14.91
C ASN A 98 -1.86 -3.57 -14.69
N LEU A 99 -2.18 -3.92 -13.43
CA LEU A 99 -2.83 -5.19 -13.09
C LEU A 99 -4.21 -5.30 -13.73
N VAL A 100 -5.04 -4.26 -13.66
CA VAL A 100 -6.37 -4.24 -14.29
C VAL A 100 -6.24 -4.37 -15.81
N ALA A 101 -5.28 -3.68 -16.45
CA ALA A 101 -5.01 -3.85 -17.88
C ALA A 101 -4.58 -5.28 -18.22
N HIS A 102 -3.75 -5.92 -17.38
CA HIS A 102 -3.41 -7.33 -17.54
C HIS A 102 -4.63 -8.25 -17.43
N LEU A 103 -5.53 -7.99 -16.49
CA LEU A 103 -6.77 -8.77 -16.32
C LEU A 103 -7.74 -8.59 -17.50
N LEU A 104 -7.78 -7.41 -18.13
CA LEU A 104 -8.66 -7.09 -19.26
C LEU A 104 -8.15 -7.65 -20.60
N SER A 105 -6.93 -7.28 -20.95
CA SER A 105 -6.37 -7.49 -22.30
C SER A 105 -5.23 -8.50 -22.32
N ASN A 106 -4.94 -9.15 -21.21
CA ASN A 106 -3.79 -10.05 -21.03
C ASN A 106 -2.45 -9.38 -21.40
N GLU A 107 -2.38 -8.04 -21.31
CA GLU A 107 -1.15 -7.29 -21.53
C GLU A 107 -0.09 -7.70 -20.49
N PRO A 108 1.19 -7.80 -20.91
CA PRO A 108 2.25 -8.16 -19.96
C PRO A 108 2.41 -7.08 -18.89
N VAL A 109 2.50 -7.50 -17.61
CA VAL A 109 2.81 -6.57 -16.52
C VAL A 109 4.16 -5.92 -16.77
N SER A 110 4.18 -4.59 -16.88
CA SER A 110 5.37 -3.83 -17.29
C SER A 110 5.64 -2.65 -16.35
N ALA A 111 6.89 -2.53 -15.88
CA ALA A 111 7.32 -1.39 -15.09
C ALA A 111 7.19 -0.06 -15.87
N ARG A 112 7.50 -0.07 -17.18
CA ARG A 112 7.36 1.12 -18.01
C ARG A 112 5.92 1.61 -18.11
N ALA A 113 4.95 0.70 -18.25
CA ALA A 113 3.53 1.04 -18.30
C ALA A 113 3.06 1.65 -16.97
N THR A 114 3.50 1.07 -15.83
CA THR A 114 3.21 1.59 -14.50
C THR A 114 3.72 3.02 -14.33
N TYR A 115 5.00 3.28 -14.63
CA TYR A 115 5.58 4.61 -14.47
C TYR A 115 5.06 5.64 -15.48
N ARG A 116 4.67 5.21 -16.67
CA ARG A 116 3.99 6.09 -17.65
C ARG A 116 2.63 6.54 -17.12
N ALA A 117 1.82 5.62 -16.61
CA ALA A 117 0.53 5.94 -16.02
C ALA A 117 0.65 6.88 -14.80
N VAL A 118 1.68 6.69 -13.97
CA VAL A 118 2.01 7.59 -12.87
C VAL A 118 2.38 8.97 -13.37
N LYS A 119 3.24 9.07 -14.39
CA LYS A 119 3.71 10.36 -14.96
C LYS A 119 2.57 11.19 -15.52
N GLU A 120 1.59 10.56 -16.18
CA GLU A 120 0.44 11.24 -16.81
C GLU A 120 -0.43 11.99 -15.79
N ARG A 121 -0.50 11.53 -14.55
CA ARG A 121 -1.33 12.11 -13.47
C ARG A 121 -0.54 12.41 -12.20
N PHE A 122 0.75 12.67 -12.34
CA PHE A 122 1.67 12.81 -11.21
C PHE A 122 1.20 13.81 -10.15
N TRP A 123 0.80 15.02 -10.55
CA TRP A 123 0.37 16.05 -9.61
C TRP A 123 -0.90 15.70 -8.84
N SER A 124 -1.85 15.06 -9.51
CA SER A 124 -3.07 14.58 -8.86
C SER A 124 -2.79 13.45 -7.87
N LEU A 125 -1.88 12.53 -8.25
CA LEU A 125 -1.43 11.45 -7.37
C LEU A 125 -0.64 11.97 -6.17
N LEU A 126 0.24 12.94 -6.39
CA LEU A 126 1.02 13.56 -5.31
C LEU A 126 0.08 14.22 -4.30
N GLY A 127 -0.87 15.05 -4.76
CA GLY A 127 -1.85 15.67 -3.90
C GLY A 127 -2.71 14.64 -3.14
N ALA A 128 -3.17 13.60 -3.82
CA ALA A 128 -3.90 12.50 -3.18
C ALA A 128 -3.05 11.75 -2.16
N SER A 129 -1.78 11.48 -2.47
CA SER A 129 -0.87 10.76 -1.55
C SER A 129 -0.54 11.58 -0.30
N VAL A 130 -0.41 12.90 -0.42
CA VAL A 130 -0.23 13.79 0.74
C VAL A 130 -1.47 13.76 1.64
N LEU A 131 -2.68 13.82 1.06
CA LEU A 131 -3.92 13.71 1.83
C LEU A 131 -4.08 12.34 2.50
N VAL A 132 -3.72 11.26 1.80
CA VAL A 132 -3.71 9.90 2.36
C VAL A 132 -2.71 9.80 3.50
N ALA A 133 -1.49 10.32 3.34
CA ALA A 133 -0.47 10.32 4.39
C ALA A 133 -0.91 11.12 5.62
N PHE A 134 -1.52 12.29 5.41
CA PHE A 134 -2.09 13.08 6.50
C PHE A 134 -3.20 12.32 7.24
N TRP A 135 -4.12 11.69 6.51
CA TRP A 135 -5.17 10.87 7.10
C TRP A 135 -4.63 9.68 7.88
N LEU A 136 -3.63 8.98 7.33
CA LEU A 136 -2.95 7.87 8.02
C LEU A 136 -2.25 8.35 9.30
N GLY A 137 -1.59 9.50 9.25
CA GLY A 137 -0.97 10.13 10.42
C GLY A 137 -2.00 10.47 11.50
N MET A 138 -3.13 11.09 11.12
CA MET A 138 -4.26 11.33 12.03
C MET A 138 -4.81 10.03 12.63
N SER A 139 -5.03 9.02 11.79
CA SER A 139 -5.52 7.71 12.23
C SER A 139 -4.57 7.06 13.23
N ALA A 140 -3.27 7.12 12.98
CA ALA A 140 -2.24 6.63 13.88
C ALA A 140 -2.21 7.43 15.19
N SER A 141 -2.32 8.75 15.15
CA SER A 141 -2.39 9.60 16.35
C SER A 141 -3.61 9.29 17.21
N VAL A 142 -4.79 9.14 16.60
CA VAL A 142 -6.02 8.78 17.33
C VAL A 142 -5.88 7.40 17.97
N ALA A 143 -5.39 6.41 17.21
CA ALA A 143 -5.23 5.05 17.73
C ALA A 143 -4.18 4.97 18.84
N SER A 144 -3.05 5.67 18.71
CA SER A 144 -2.00 5.71 19.74
C SER A 144 -2.47 6.44 20.99
N THR A 145 -3.18 7.56 20.85
CA THR A 145 -3.76 8.28 21.99
C THR A 145 -4.76 7.40 22.74
N ALA A 146 -5.65 6.72 22.01
CA ALA A 146 -6.59 5.77 22.61
C ALA A 146 -5.86 4.63 23.33
N TRP A 147 -4.80 4.09 22.72
CA TRP A 147 -3.97 3.06 23.34
C TRP A 147 -3.32 3.54 24.65
N PHE A 148 -2.68 4.72 24.62
CA PHE A 148 -2.05 5.31 25.82
C PHE A 148 -3.05 5.57 26.93
N MET A 149 -4.25 6.07 26.61
CA MET A 149 -5.30 6.30 27.61
C MET A 149 -5.76 5.00 28.25
N VAL A 150 -6.08 3.97 27.46
CA VAL A 150 -6.52 2.66 27.98
C VAL A 150 -5.40 1.99 28.77
N PHE A 151 -4.15 2.04 28.25
CA PHE A 151 -2.98 1.49 28.92
C PHE A 151 -2.71 2.18 30.27
N ALA A 152 -2.83 3.51 30.34
CA ALA A 152 -2.69 4.27 31.59
C ALA A 152 -3.76 3.88 32.61
N ILE A 153 -5.02 3.75 32.20
CA ILE A 153 -6.11 3.31 33.07
C ILE A 153 -5.83 1.91 33.64
N ILE A 154 -5.40 0.97 32.77
CA ILE A 154 -5.04 -0.39 33.20
C ILE A 154 -3.85 -0.35 34.17
N SER A 155 -2.82 0.46 33.89
CA SER A 155 -1.63 0.59 34.75
C SER A 155 -1.99 1.10 36.15
N VAL A 156 -2.83 2.13 36.22
CA VAL A 156 -3.34 2.68 37.50
C VAL A 156 -4.20 1.65 38.24
N ALA A 157 -5.13 0.99 37.56
CA ALA A 157 -5.97 -0.04 38.17
C ALA A 157 -5.15 -1.21 38.73
N MET A 158 -4.08 -1.63 38.00
CA MET A 158 -3.20 -2.70 38.49
C MET A 158 -2.28 -2.25 39.63
N ALA A 159 -1.90 -0.98 39.73
CA ALA A 159 -1.19 -0.45 40.87
C ALA A 159 -2.04 -0.55 42.17
N PHE A 160 -3.32 -0.25 42.08
CA PHE A 160 -4.27 -0.47 43.22
C PHE A 160 -4.53 -1.94 43.50
N ALA A 161 -4.48 -2.80 42.51
CA ALA A 161 -4.65 -4.25 42.62
C ALA A 161 -3.37 -5.00 43.01
N SER A 162 -2.31 -4.31 43.41
CA SER A 162 -1.01 -4.91 43.77
C SER A 162 -1.08 -5.94 44.91
N ALA A 163 -2.09 -5.83 45.78
CA ALA A 163 -2.38 -6.82 46.84
C ALA A 163 -2.70 -8.23 46.30
N LEU A 164 -3.08 -8.37 45.01
CA LEU A 164 -3.34 -9.65 44.34
C LEU A 164 -2.07 -10.41 43.94
N GLY A 165 -0.90 -9.86 44.22
CA GLY A 165 0.41 -10.48 43.92
C GLY A 165 0.59 -10.79 42.43
N TRP A 166 0.97 -12.01 42.08
CA TRP A 166 1.25 -12.45 40.69
C TRP A 166 0.02 -12.37 39.76
N VAL A 167 -1.20 -12.44 40.30
CA VAL A 167 -2.46 -12.33 39.53
C VAL A 167 -2.57 -10.96 38.87
N SER A 168 -2.17 -9.87 39.56
CA SER A 168 -2.16 -8.52 38.99
C SER A 168 -1.25 -8.41 37.81
N GLY A 169 -0.10 -9.09 37.81
CA GLY A 169 0.83 -9.13 36.67
C GLY A 169 0.22 -9.81 35.43
N ILE A 170 -0.49 -10.93 35.61
CA ILE A 170 -1.17 -11.61 34.49
C ILE A 170 -2.28 -10.73 33.93
N LEU A 171 -3.11 -10.12 34.78
CA LEU A 171 -4.18 -9.23 34.38
C LEU A 171 -3.64 -8.00 33.63
N PHE A 172 -2.48 -7.46 34.05
CA PHE A 172 -1.80 -6.38 33.35
C PHE A 172 -1.39 -6.79 31.93
N VAL A 173 -0.77 -7.96 31.76
CA VAL A 173 -0.35 -8.46 30.44
C VAL A 173 -1.57 -8.69 29.54
N ILE A 174 -2.64 -9.30 30.04
CA ILE A 174 -3.88 -9.50 29.28
C ILE A 174 -4.48 -8.16 28.85
N GLY A 175 -4.54 -7.20 29.79
CA GLY A 175 -5.04 -5.85 29.50
C GLY A 175 -4.19 -5.10 28.47
N ALA A 176 -2.86 -5.21 28.55
CA ALA A 176 -1.95 -4.62 27.58
C ALA A 176 -2.13 -5.22 26.18
N ILE A 177 -2.29 -6.54 26.07
CA ILE A 177 -2.59 -7.21 24.80
C ILE A 177 -3.95 -6.75 24.26
N ALA A 178 -4.99 -6.74 25.09
CA ALA A 178 -6.32 -6.31 24.67
C ALA A 178 -6.35 -4.85 24.19
N SER A 179 -5.66 -3.93 24.91
CA SER A 179 -5.54 -2.52 24.51
C SER A 179 -4.82 -2.36 23.19
N THR A 180 -3.79 -3.16 22.93
CA THR A 180 -3.04 -3.16 21.67
C THR A 180 -3.92 -3.65 20.50
N ILE A 181 -4.67 -4.74 20.70
CA ILE A 181 -5.61 -5.24 19.69
C ILE A 181 -6.68 -4.20 19.38
N LEU A 182 -7.25 -3.57 20.41
CA LEU A 182 -8.27 -2.53 20.24
C LEU A 182 -7.73 -1.33 19.44
N ALA A 183 -6.53 -0.87 19.76
CA ALA A 183 -5.88 0.24 19.06
C ALA A 183 -5.57 -0.11 17.59
N LEU A 184 -5.11 -1.34 17.30
CA LEU A 184 -4.93 -1.82 15.95
C LEU A 184 -6.25 -1.88 15.17
N CYS A 185 -7.32 -2.40 15.79
CA CYS A 185 -8.64 -2.39 15.16
C CYS A 185 -9.11 -0.97 14.84
N LEU A 186 -8.96 -0.03 15.78
CA LEU A 186 -9.30 1.37 15.56
C LEU A 186 -8.47 2.01 14.44
N PHE A 187 -7.16 1.75 14.42
CA PHE A 187 -6.29 2.21 13.34
C PHE A 187 -6.77 1.70 11.97
N PHE A 188 -7.04 0.39 11.84
CA PHE A 188 -7.49 -0.17 10.56
C PHE A 188 -8.88 0.28 10.14
N LEU A 189 -9.77 0.54 11.09
CA LEU A 189 -11.07 1.14 10.80
C LEU A 189 -10.96 2.53 10.18
N LEU A 190 -10.04 3.34 10.68
CA LEU A 190 -9.82 4.70 10.19
C LEU A 190 -8.95 4.70 8.92
N ALA A 191 -7.82 4.01 8.94
CA ALA A 191 -6.85 3.95 7.85
C ALA A 191 -7.43 3.25 6.61
N GLY A 192 -8.24 2.22 6.80
CA GLY A 192 -8.88 1.49 5.71
C GLY A 192 -9.75 2.33 4.81
N ARG A 193 -10.31 3.45 5.34
CA ARG A 193 -11.15 4.37 4.57
C ARG A 193 -10.44 4.99 3.37
N VAL A 194 -9.14 5.19 3.43
CA VAL A 194 -8.34 5.83 2.37
C VAL A 194 -7.45 4.84 1.60
N ALA A 195 -7.56 3.54 1.89
CA ALA A 195 -6.69 2.52 1.32
C ALA A 195 -6.74 2.46 -0.22
N TYR A 196 -7.88 2.79 -0.83
CA TYR A 196 -8.13 2.67 -2.28
C TYR A 196 -8.04 3.97 -3.05
N VAL A 197 -7.62 5.08 -2.43
CA VAL A 197 -7.55 6.40 -3.09
C VAL A 197 -6.64 6.40 -4.33
N PRO A 198 -5.40 5.89 -4.29
CA PRO A 198 -4.52 5.88 -5.47
C PRO A 198 -5.08 5.03 -6.61
N GLN A 199 -5.74 3.91 -6.28
CA GLN A 199 -6.36 3.00 -7.22
C GLN A 199 -7.57 3.65 -7.92
N ALA A 200 -8.49 4.21 -7.13
CA ALA A 200 -9.67 4.89 -7.67
C ALA A 200 -9.29 6.07 -8.57
N LEU A 201 -8.22 6.81 -8.23
CA LEU A 201 -7.74 7.94 -9.03
C LEU A 201 -7.20 7.48 -10.39
N LEU A 202 -6.43 6.39 -10.46
CA LEU A 202 -5.79 5.93 -11.69
C LEU A 202 -6.64 4.98 -12.53
N VAL A 203 -7.43 4.10 -11.90
CA VAL A 203 -8.27 3.12 -12.61
C VAL A 203 -9.56 3.78 -13.09
N GLU A 204 -10.24 4.53 -12.19
CA GLU A 204 -11.53 5.16 -12.49
C GLU A 204 -11.37 6.59 -13.04
N GLY A 205 -10.17 7.15 -13.06
CA GLY A 205 -9.91 8.50 -13.59
C GLY A 205 -10.52 9.64 -12.77
N ARG A 206 -10.85 9.40 -11.51
CA ARG A 206 -11.52 10.35 -10.61
C ARG A 206 -10.66 11.56 -10.27
N THR A 207 -11.30 12.64 -9.83
CA THR A 207 -10.62 13.76 -9.16
C THR A 207 -10.17 13.33 -7.77
N ILE A 208 -9.29 14.11 -7.12
CA ILE A 208 -8.73 13.78 -5.79
C ILE A 208 -9.86 13.55 -4.77
N PHE A 209 -10.78 14.50 -4.62
CA PHE A 209 -11.89 14.37 -3.67
C PHE A 209 -12.90 13.28 -4.08
N GLY A 210 -13.12 13.09 -5.39
CA GLY A 210 -13.93 11.99 -5.90
C GLY A 210 -13.32 10.62 -5.59
N ALA A 211 -11.99 10.49 -5.66
CA ALA A 211 -11.27 9.27 -5.30
C ALA A 211 -11.33 8.97 -3.79
N ILE A 212 -11.26 10.02 -2.95
CA ILE A 212 -11.43 9.88 -1.49
C ILE A 212 -12.84 9.39 -1.16
N GLY A 213 -13.89 10.08 -1.66
CA GLY A 213 -15.27 9.65 -1.45
C GLY A 213 -15.53 8.22 -1.94
N ARG A 214 -14.92 7.85 -3.08
CA ARG A 214 -14.98 6.51 -3.64
C ARG A 214 -14.32 5.46 -2.73
N SER A 215 -13.13 5.76 -2.21
CA SER A 215 -12.42 4.90 -1.28
C SER A 215 -13.23 4.65 0.00
N PHE A 216 -13.88 5.68 0.54
CA PHE A 216 -14.77 5.55 1.69
C PHE A 216 -15.96 4.62 1.41
N GLY A 217 -16.56 4.71 0.23
CA GLY A 217 -17.66 3.84 -0.19
C GLY A 217 -17.22 2.37 -0.31
N LEU A 218 -16.08 2.11 -0.96
CA LEU A 218 -15.54 0.76 -1.15
C LEU A 218 -15.02 0.12 0.13
N ALA A 219 -14.56 0.93 1.10
CA ALA A 219 -13.98 0.43 2.35
C ALA A 219 -15.01 -0.14 3.35
N GLY A 220 -16.33 0.01 3.06
CA GLY A 220 -17.40 -0.49 3.93
C GLY A 220 -17.38 -2.01 4.07
N GLY A 221 -17.18 -2.53 5.30
CA GLY A 221 -17.20 -3.98 5.57
C GLY A 221 -15.90 -4.76 5.29
N ASN A 222 -14.87 -4.11 4.77
CA ASN A 222 -13.63 -4.75 4.29
C ASN A 222 -12.49 -4.83 5.33
N VAL A 223 -12.66 -4.27 6.51
CA VAL A 223 -11.58 -4.13 7.50
C VAL A 223 -10.89 -5.45 7.83
N ARG A 224 -11.65 -6.55 7.96
CA ARG A 224 -11.07 -7.87 8.29
C ARG A 224 -10.10 -8.38 7.22
N ARG A 225 -10.42 -8.19 5.93
CA ARG A 225 -9.56 -8.62 4.81
C ARG A 225 -8.34 -7.73 4.67
N LEU A 226 -8.52 -6.42 4.86
CA LEU A 226 -7.41 -5.48 4.88
C LEU A 226 -6.45 -5.79 6.04
N MET A 227 -6.98 -6.06 7.25
CA MET A 227 -6.17 -6.51 8.39
C MET A 227 -5.43 -7.80 8.08
N ALA A 228 -6.12 -8.82 7.56
CA ALA A 228 -5.50 -10.11 7.24
C ALA A 228 -4.36 -9.96 6.23
N MET A 229 -4.57 -9.16 5.17
CA MET A 229 -3.53 -8.89 4.17
C MET A 229 -2.36 -8.11 4.75
N THR A 230 -2.61 -7.10 5.59
CA THR A 230 -1.57 -6.33 6.26
C THR A 230 -0.78 -7.20 7.22
N LEU A 231 -1.46 -7.97 8.08
CA LEU A 231 -0.81 -8.87 9.03
C LEU A 231 0.04 -9.93 8.31
N PHE A 232 -0.47 -10.50 7.22
CA PHE A 232 0.30 -11.41 6.39
C PHE A 232 1.57 -10.75 5.83
N THR A 233 1.45 -9.54 5.27
CA THR A 233 2.61 -8.81 4.72
C THR A 233 3.61 -8.46 5.79
N VAL A 234 3.16 -7.99 6.96
CA VAL A 234 4.00 -7.70 8.11
C VAL A 234 4.72 -8.97 8.57
N PHE A 235 3.99 -10.06 8.78
CA PHE A 235 4.57 -11.34 9.19
C PHE A 235 5.61 -11.84 8.17
N ALA A 236 5.31 -11.82 6.88
CA ALA A 236 6.23 -12.22 5.83
C ALA A 236 7.50 -11.35 5.83
N THR A 237 7.34 -10.02 5.99
CA THR A 237 8.46 -9.08 6.03
C THR A 237 9.36 -9.31 7.23
N TYR A 238 8.78 -9.45 8.42
CA TYR A 238 9.57 -9.71 9.64
C TYR A 238 10.19 -11.11 9.66
N SER A 239 9.51 -12.12 9.10
CA SER A 239 10.08 -13.47 8.96
C SER A 239 11.30 -13.47 8.05
N ALA A 240 11.22 -12.79 6.90
CA ALA A 240 12.37 -12.67 6.00
C ALA A 240 13.50 -11.84 6.63
N LEU A 241 13.15 -10.74 7.31
CA LEU A 241 14.12 -9.93 8.04
C LEU A 241 14.85 -10.76 9.10
N MET A 242 14.12 -11.49 9.93
CA MET A 242 14.72 -12.35 10.97
C MET A 242 15.64 -13.41 10.37
N LEU A 243 15.22 -14.07 9.28
CA LEU A 243 16.04 -15.06 8.60
C LEU A 243 17.41 -14.51 8.18
N LEU A 244 17.45 -13.26 7.72
CA LEU A 244 18.66 -12.60 7.27
C LEU A 244 19.46 -11.95 8.41
N VAL A 245 18.78 -11.46 9.46
CA VAL A 245 19.41 -10.79 10.61
C VAL A 245 20.03 -11.81 11.56
N ILE A 246 19.46 -13.03 11.71
CA ILE A 246 20.02 -14.05 12.61
C ILE A 246 21.49 -14.36 12.31
N PRO A 247 21.93 -14.64 11.06
CA PRO A 247 23.33 -14.88 10.76
C PRO A 247 24.22 -13.68 11.07
N LEU A 248 23.77 -12.46 10.77
CA LEU A 248 24.50 -11.23 11.09
C LEU A 248 24.65 -11.04 12.61
N SER A 249 23.58 -11.26 13.35
CA SER A 249 23.58 -11.14 14.82
C SER A 249 24.47 -12.19 15.47
N TRP A 250 24.45 -13.42 14.93
CA TRP A 250 25.33 -14.49 15.40
C TRP A 250 26.80 -14.14 15.18
N TYR A 251 27.16 -13.66 13.98
CA TYR A 251 28.51 -13.19 13.68
C TYR A 251 28.90 -12.00 14.56
N GLY A 252 27.99 -11.05 14.79
CA GLY A 252 28.20 -9.90 15.69
C GLY A 252 28.49 -10.36 17.12
N TYR A 253 27.68 -11.29 17.65
CA TYR A 253 27.86 -11.84 18.99
C TYR A 253 29.22 -12.50 19.18
N LEU A 254 29.68 -13.30 18.21
CA LEU A 254 31.00 -13.93 18.24
C LEU A 254 32.16 -12.91 18.23
N ASN A 255 31.93 -11.72 17.69
CA ASN A 255 32.91 -10.60 17.70
C ASN A 255 32.70 -9.63 18.87
N GLY A 256 31.91 -10.03 19.89
CA GLY A 256 31.71 -9.21 21.11
C GLY A 256 30.82 -8.00 20.93
N VAL A 257 30.00 -7.96 19.87
CA VAL A 257 29.04 -6.89 19.67
C VAL A 257 27.80 -7.14 20.53
N ASP A 258 27.40 -6.13 21.32
CA ASP A 258 26.11 -6.20 22.01
C ASP A 258 24.95 -6.06 21.00
N ILE A 259 24.22 -7.16 20.83
CA ILE A 259 23.06 -7.25 19.91
C ILE A 259 21.74 -6.83 20.56
N SER A 260 21.76 -6.29 21.78
CA SER A 260 20.58 -5.78 22.45
C SER A 260 19.92 -4.67 21.63
N PRO A 261 18.57 -4.66 21.52
CA PRO A 261 17.86 -3.56 20.85
C PRO A 261 18.09 -2.19 21.47
N PHE A 262 18.53 -2.16 22.74
CA PHE A 262 18.76 -0.93 23.52
C PHE A 262 20.16 -0.35 23.28
N SER A 263 21.14 -1.14 22.83
CA SER A 263 22.51 -0.72 22.56
C SER A 263 22.77 -0.30 21.10
N ARG A 264 21.73 -0.06 20.31
CA ARG A 264 21.84 0.24 18.87
C ARG A 264 22.82 1.36 18.51
N PHE A 265 22.97 2.36 19.37
CA PHE A 265 23.84 3.50 19.12
C PHE A 265 25.31 3.22 19.47
N GLU A 266 25.60 2.18 20.26
CA GLU A 266 26.93 1.75 20.67
C GLU A 266 27.52 0.68 19.75
N GLN A 267 26.72 0.12 18.84
CA GLN A 267 27.15 -0.95 17.94
C GLN A 267 28.19 -0.47 16.93
N PRO A 268 29.15 -1.31 16.53
CA PRO A 268 30.14 -0.97 15.50
C PRO A 268 29.47 -0.59 14.19
N ALA A 269 30.10 0.33 13.44
CA ALA A 269 29.54 0.84 12.18
C ALA A 269 29.25 -0.28 11.16
N TRP A 270 30.10 -1.29 11.04
CA TRP A 270 29.92 -2.40 10.11
C TRP A 270 28.64 -3.20 10.41
N TYR A 271 28.32 -3.41 11.70
CA TYR A 271 27.12 -4.12 12.10
C TYR A 271 25.87 -3.30 11.82
N SER A 272 25.87 -2.03 12.16
CA SER A 272 24.73 -1.12 11.91
C SER A 272 24.45 -0.98 10.40
N ILE A 273 25.51 -0.83 9.58
CA ILE A 273 25.38 -0.77 8.11
C ILE A 273 24.86 -2.10 7.57
N GLY A 274 25.42 -3.24 8.01
CA GLY A 274 24.95 -4.57 7.60
C GLY A 274 23.48 -4.81 7.93
N TYR A 275 23.06 -4.41 9.13
CA TYR A 275 21.66 -4.49 9.55
C TYR A 275 20.76 -3.63 8.66
N GLU A 276 21.13 -2.37 8.40
CA GLU A 276 20.35 -1.46 7.55
C GLU A 276 20.23 -2.00 6.11
N VAL A 277 21.32 -2.52 5.53
CA VAL A 277 21.27 -3.15 4.20
C VAL A 277 20.29 -4.33 4.18
N ILE A 278 20.31 -5.18 5.19
CA ILE A 278 19.39 -6.33 5.29
C ILE A 278 17.93 -5.84 5.38
N VAL A 279 17.66 -4.83 6.20
CA VAL A 279 16.32 -4.23 6.34
C VAL A 279 15.83 -3.72 4.98
N GLN A 280 16.65 -2.96 4.27
CA GLN A 280 16.26 -2.38 2.98
C GLN A 280 16.10 -3.44 1.89
N CYS A 281 16.96 -4.44 1.84
CA CYS A 281 16.81 -5.59 0.94
C CYS A 281 15.50 -6.34 1.21
N SER A 282 15.15 -6.57 2.47
CA SER A 282 13.88 -7.22 2.84
C SER A 282 12.68 -6.40 2.41
N HIS A 283 12.72 -5.07 2.56
CA HIS A 283 11.66 -4.18 2.10
C HIS A 283 11.52 -4.19 0.56
N ILE A 284 12.61 -4.14 -0.20
CA ILE A 284 12.58 -4.20 -1.66
C ILE A 284 11.96 -5.52 -2.13
N LEU A 285 12.33 -6.63 -1.52
CA LEU A 285 11.82 -7.95 -1.88
C LEU A 285 10.33 -8.09 -1.57
N LEU A 286 9.83 -7.54 -0.47
CA LEU A 286 8.49 -7.84 0.02
C LEU A 286 7.46 -6.72 -0.22
N ALA A 287 7.90 -5.49 -0.51
CA ALA A 287 7.00 -4.39 -0.87
C ALA A 287 6.02 -4.74 -2.02
N PRO A 288 6.41 -5.51 -3.06
CA PRO A 288 5.48 -5.91 -4.10
C PRO A 288 4.31 -6.77 -3.62
N ILE A 289 4.48 -7.55 -2.55
CA ILE A 289 3.39 -8.37 -1.98
C ILE A 289 2.26 -7.47 -1.47
N TRP A 290 2.62 -6.42 -0.71
CA TRP A 290 1.65 -5.43 -0.24
C TRP A 290 0.95 -4.72 -1.40
N MET A 291 1.73 -4.29 -2.39
CA MET A 291 1.24 -3.60 -3.58
C MET A 291 0.24 -4.45 -4.37
N LEU A 292 0.55 -5.72 -4.63
CA LEU A 292 -0.35 -6.66 -5.30
C LEU A 292 -1.58 -6.98 -4.44
N GLY A 293 -1.37 -7.23 -3.15
CA GLY A 293 -2.46 -7.55 -2.23
C GLY A 293 -3.50 -6.43 -2.17
N LEU A 294 -3.05 -5.18 -2.05
CA LEU A 294 -3.95 -4.03 -2.04
C LEU A 294 -4.64 -3.82 -3.39
N SER A 295 -3.94 -4.10 -4.50
CA SER A 295 -4.50 -4.03 -5.85
C SER A 295 -5.59 -5.10 -6.08
N LEU A 296 -5.33 -6.34 -5.67
CA LEU A 296 -6.31 -7.42 -5.76
C LEU A 296 -7.50 -7.18 -4.84
N LEU A 297 -7.26 -6.67 -3.65
CA LEU A 297 -8.31 -6.31 -2.70
C LEU A 297 -9.23 -5.22 -3.26
N TYR A 298 -8.67 -4.20 -3.92
CA TYR A 298 -9.46 -3.18 -4.62
C TYR A 298 -10.34 -3.77 -5.72
N VAL A 299 -9.81 -4.68 -6.54
CA VAL A 299 -10.59 -5.36 -7.59
C VAL A 299 -11.68 -6.23 -6.98
N ASP A 300 -11.37 -7.00 -5.93
CA ASP A 300 -12.34 -7.85 -5.23
C ASP A 300 -13.49 -7.05 -4.61
N GLU A 301 -13.19 -5.86 -4.03
CA GLU A 301 -14.23 -4.97 -3.51
C GLU A 301 -15.15 -4.42 -4.61
N ARG A 302 -14.60 -4.09 -5.77
CA ARG A 302 -15.41 -3.67 -6.91
C ARG A 302 -16.29 -4.82 -7.44
N VAL A 303 -15.76 -6.05 -7.47
CA VAL A 303 -16.55 -7.24 -7.85
C VAL A 303 -17.73 -7.42 -6.90
N ARG A 304 -17.51 -7.29 -5.58
CA ARG A 304 -18.56 -7.51 -4.57
C ARG A 304 -19.64 -6.44 -4.54
N HIS A 305 -19.22 -5.18 -4.72
CA HIS A 305 -20.15 -4.05 -4.56
C HIS A 305 -20.78 -3.59 -5.88
N GLU A 306 -20.17 -3.88 -7.02
CA GLU A 306 -20.54 -3.27 -8.31
C GLU A 306 -20.72 -4.29 -9.44
N GLY A 307 -20.46 -5.58 -9.19
CA GLY A 307 -20.48 -6.56 -10.27
C GLY A 307 -19.39 -6.29 -11.32
N TYR A 308 -18.22 -5.82 -10.89
CA TYR A 308 -17.09 -5.48 -11.77
C TYR A 308 -16.61 -6.66 -12.64
N ASP A 309 -16.85 -7.88 -12.21
CA ASP A 309 -16.65 -9.10 -12.98
C ASP A 309 -17.50 -9.13 -14.26
N ILE A 310 -18.74 -8.68 -14.19
CA ILE A 310 -19.65 -8.56 -15.34
C ILE A 310 -19.14 -7.49 -16.31
N GLU A 311 -18.71 -6.33 -15.78
CA GLU A 311 -18.11 -5.24 -16.57
C GLU A 311 -16.84 -5.70 -17.29
N LEU A 312 -15.95 -6.43 -16.59
CA LEU A 312 -14.74 -7.01 -17.16
C LEU A 312 -15.03 -8.07 -18.22
N MET A 313 -16.03 -8.94 -18.01
CA MET A 313 -16.44 -9.93 -18.99
C MET A 313 -17.07 -9.28 -20.23
N ALA A 314 -17.93 -8.27 -20.04
CA ALA A 314 -18.54 -7.54 -21.14
C ALA A 314 -17.48 -6.85 -22.01
N THR A 315 -16.51 -6.19 -21.41
CA THR A 315 -15.39 -5.52 -22.12
C THR A 315 -14.55 -6.52 -22.92
N ARG A 316 -14.40 -7.76 -22.45
CA ARG A 316 -13.67 -8.81 -23.17
C ARG A 316 -14.45 -9.40 -24.35
N GLN A 317 -15.74 -9.58 -24.19
CA GLN A 317 -16.59 -10.26 -25.18
C GLN A 317 -17.18 -9.29 -26.21
N LEU A 318 -17.31 -8.00 -25.86
CA LEU A 318 -17.93 -6.96 -26.67
C LEU A 318 -16.97 -5.78 -26.85
N PRO A 319 -15.83 -5.97 -27.55
CA PRO A 319 -14.82 -4.90 -27.70
C PRO A 319 -15.33 -3.67 -28.47
N GLU A 320 -16.39 -3.81 -29.25
CA GLU A 320 -17.00 -2.75 -30.06
C GLU A 320 -18.50 -2.62 -29.76
N MET A 321 -18.85 -2.14 -28.57
CA MET A 321 -20.22 -1.64 -28.39
C MET A 321 -20.40 -0.36 -29.20
N PRO A 322 -21.41 -0.27 -30.08
CA PRO A 322 -21.66 0.97 -30.82
C PRO A 322 -21.99 2.08 -29.81
N ASN A 323 -21.20 3.16 -29.84
CA ASN A 323 -21.49 4.37 -29.09
C ASN A 323 -22.74 5.01 -29.66
N LEU A 324 -23.89 4.70 -29.09
CA LEU A 324 -25.13 5.38 -29.40
C LEU A 324 -25.06 6.83 -28.91
N PRO A 325 -25.11 7.84 -29.79
CA PRO A 325 -25.04 9.22 -29.39
C PRO A 325 -26.19 9.54 -28.43
N GLY A 326 -25.88 10.05 -27.24
CA GLY A 326 -26.86 10.43 -26.23
C GLY A 326 -27.22 9.36 -25.19
N VAL A 327 -26.78 8.13 -25.37
CA VAL A 327 -26.91 7.07 -24.34
C VAL A 327 -25.59 6.96 -23.60
N VAL A 328 -25.61 7.29 -22.31
CA VAL A 328 -24.47 6.94 -21.43
C VAL A 328 -24.38 5.42 -21.48
N SER A 329 -23.23 4.90 -21.96
CA SER A 329 -23.01 3.44 -21.97
C SER A 329 -23.35 2.88 -20.58
N PRO A 330 -24.23 1.87 -20.47
CA PRO A 330 -24.55 1.25 -19.19
C PRO A 330 -23.32 0.60 -18.54
N PHE A 331 -22.25 0.41 -19.32
CA PHE A 331 -20.96 -0.06 -18.84
C PHE A 331 -19.98 1.10 -18.87
N ALA A 332 -19.71 1.69 -17.69
CA ALA A 332 -18.57 2.59 -17.56
C ALA A 332 -17.30 1.83 -17.96
N PRO A 333 -16.34 2.46 -18.68
CA PRO A 333 -15.14 1.73 -19.10
C PRO A 333 -14.44 1.17 -17.87
N ALA A 334 -14.18 -0.13 -17.86
CA ALA A 334 -13.51 -0.83 -16.77
C ALA A 334 -12.14 -0.24 -16.43
N LEU A 335 -11.54 0.42 -17.42
CA LEU A 335 -10.31 1.19 -17.29
C LEU A 335 -10.47 2.50 -18.07
N VAL A 336 -10.38 3.64 -17.39
CA VAL A 336 -10.41 4.93 -18.07
C VAL A 336 -9.16 5.10 -18.92
N THR A 337 -9.35 5.28 -20.23
CA THR A 337 -8.25 5.62 -21.15
C THR A 337 -7.70 6.98 -20.79
N SER A 338 -6.38 7.12 -20.69
CA SER A 338 -5.71 8.38 -20.31
C SER A 338 -5.87 9.51 -21.32
N ARG A 339 -6.27 9.19 -22.55
CA ARG A 339 -6.69 10.16 -23.56
C ARG A 339 -8.21 10.14 -23.63
N ALA A 340 -8.84 11.25 -23.22
CA ALA A 340 -10.20 11.53 -23.66
C ALA A 340 -10.20 11.33 -25.21
N PRO A 341 -11.13 10.54 -25.77
CA PRO A 341 -11.22 10.43 -27.21
C PRO A 341 -11.30 11.84 -27.76
N ARG A 342 -10.36 12.22 -28.62
CA ARG A 342 -10.51 13.47 -29.36
C ARG A 342 -11.85 13.35 -30.07
N PHE A 343 -12.78 14.22 -29.67
CA PHE A 343 -14.02 14.38 -30.40
C PHE A 343 -13.62 14.78 -31.84
N VAL A 344 -13.59 13.80 -32.72
CA VAL A 344 -13.51 14.07 -34.14
C VAL A 344 -14.93 14.38 -34.52
N PRO A 345 -15.26 15.65 -34.82
CA PRO A 345 -16.59 15.96 -35.31
C PRO A 345 -16.82 15.11 -36.57
N PRO A 346 -18.02 14.50 -36.73
CA PRO A 346 -18.33 13.75 -37.93
C PRO A 346 -18.07 14.64 -39.15
N PRO A 347 -17.50 14.11 -40.24
CA PRO A 347 -17.24 14.87 -41.44
C PRO A 347 -18.53 15.54 -41.88
N PRO A 348 -18.52 16.85 -42.20
CA PRO A 348 -19.71 17.53 -42.72
C PRO A 348 -20.08 16.95 -44.06
N GLY A 349 -21.16 16.17 -44.11
CA GLY A 349 -21.59 15.73 -45.42
C GLY A 349 -22.48 14.49 -45.55
N HIS A 350 -22.83 13.78 -44.49
CA HIS A 350 -23.76 12.64 -44.60
C HIS A 350 -24.90 12.76 -43.60
N LEU A 351 -25.73 13.77 -43.76
CA LEU A 351 -27.13 13.69 -43.32
C LEU A 351 -27.86 12.82 -44.35
N ASN A 352 -27.74 11.50 -44.23
CA ASN A 352 -28.66 10.59 -44.86
C ASN A 352 -30.00 10.73 -44.13
N THR A 353 -30.90 11.57 -44.64
CA THR A 353 -32.30 11.64 -44.27
C THR A 353 -33.04 10.38 -44.75
N GLY A 354 -32.51 9.20 -44.47
CA GLY A 354 -33.22 7.96 -44.61
C GLY A 354 -33.99 7.69 -43.32
N SER A 355 -35.30 7.74 -43.38
CA SER A 355 -36.24 7.38 -42.32
C SER A 355 -35.85 6.03 -41.74
N VAL A 356 -35.50 5.98 -40.44
CA VAL A 356 -35.13 4.77 -39.71
C VAL A 356 -36.32 3.91 -39.38
N LEU A 357 -37.52 4.29 -39.78
CA LEU A 357 -38.72 3.50 -39.67
C LEU A 357 -39.33 3.33 -41.08
N GLY A 358 -39.04 2.19 -41.72
CA GLY A 358 -39.75 1.74 -42.90
C GLY A 358 -41.21 1.41 -42.59
N LEU A 359 -42.00 2.44 -42.37
CA LEU A 359 -43.45 2.42 -42.37
C LEU A 359 -43.92 3.31 -43.49
N SER A 360 -44.09 2.74 -44.65
CA SER A 360 -45.00 3.25 -45.68
C SER A 360 -46.37 2.66 -45.49
#